data_350e4d15c2aae6a02e47b61f815d9445
#
_entry.id   350e4d15c2aae6a02e47b61f815d9445
#
_cell.length_a   1.000
_cell.length_b   1.000
_cell.length_c   1.000
_cell.angle_alpha   90.00
_cell.angle_beta   90.00
_cell.angle_gamma   90.00
#
_symmetry.space_group_name_H-M   'P 1'
#
loop_
_entity.id
_entity.type
_entity.pdbx_description
1 polymer ?
#
loop_
_entity_poly.entity_id
_entity_poly.type
_entity_poly.pdbx_seq_one_letter_code
_entity_poly.pdbx_strand_id
1 'polypeptide(L)'
;MTSSRRHSPFAGAVWMMVAGLCFAAVNSLSQYVSFTLGLPSTQVAFHQYLIALVCLLPWLVRHGLRQSLMTNQLRLHLLRVALAVTGIQFWLWALAVPVPIWQGIALLMTSPLFATLGSALFLKEQVSRARILATLAGFVGAMLILAPWTDDFTLASLLPVAAALFWAGYSLLVRYQAASESSHTI
;
A
#
# COMPACT_ATOMS: atom_id res chain seq x y z
N MET A 1 17.90 -25.82 21.42
CA MET A 1 18.82 -25.32 20.37
C MET A 1 17.99 -24.82 19.21
N THR A 2 17.65 -23.54 19.21
CA THR A 2 16.87 -22.90 18.15
C THR A 2 17.81 -22.53 17.01
N SER A 3 17.72 -23.25 15.90
CA SER A 3 18.43 -22.94 14.66
C SER A 3 17.96 -21.55 14.17
N SER A 4 18.75 -20.54 14.46
CA SER A 4 18.64 -19.21 13.82
C SER A 4 18.83 -19.40 12.32
N ARG A 5 17.75 -19.49 11.55
CA ARG A 5 17.81 -19.39 10.08
C ARG A 5 18.43 -18.04 9.75
N ARG A 6 19.70 -18.03 9.37
CA ARG A 6 20.35 -16.85 8.79
C ARG A 6 19.58 -16.48 7.52
N HIS A 7 18.70 -15.50 7.61
CA HIS A 7 18.07 -14.94 6.41
C HIS A 7 19.17 -14.32 5.57
N SER A 8 19.43 -14.91 4.41
CA SER A 8 20.39 -14.36 3.45
C SER A 8 19.85 -13.01 2.93
N PRO A 9 20.59 -11.90 3.11
CA PRO A 9 20.17 -10.59 2.58
C PRO A 9 19.93 -10.63 1.07
N PHE A 10 20.68 -11.48 0.36
CA PHE A 10 20.54 -11.70 -1.08
C PHE A 10 19.18 -12.33 -1.44
N ALA A 11 18.73 -13.35 -0.70
CA ALA A 11 17.42 -13.95 -0.91
C ALA A 11 16.29 -12.93 -0.68
N GLY A 12 16.41 -12.07 0.34
CA GLY A 12 15.48 -10.98 0.57
C GLY A 12 15.41 -10.00 -0.60
N ALA A 13 16.57 -9.62 -1.16
CA ALA A 13 16.63 -8.73 -2.32
C ALA A 13 15.98 -9.37 -3.57
N VAL A 14 16.21 -10.65 -3.83
CA VAL A 14 15.58 -11.37 -4.94
C VAL A 14 14.06 -11.40 -4.78
N TRP A 15 13.55 -11.72 -3.59
CA TRP A 15 12.10 -11.71 -3.33
C TRP A 15 11.48 -10.32 -3.50
N MET A 16 12.19 -9.26 -3.10
CA MET A 16 11.73 -7.88 -3.33
C MET A 16 11.67 -7.52 -4.81
N MET A 17 12.65 -7.95 -5.61
CA MET A 17 12.63 -7.75 -7.07
C MET A 17 11.45 -8.49 -7.72
N VAL A 18 11.23 -9.75 -7.36
CA VAL A 18 10.08 -10.54 -7.86
C VAL A 18 8.76 -9.87 -7.49
N ALA A 19 8.61 -9.44 -6.23
CA ALA A 19 7.41 -8.72 -5.79
C ALA A 19 7.22 -7.41 -6.56
N GLY A 20 8.29 -6.66 -6.82
CA GLY A 20 8.26 -5.44 -7.61
C GLY A 20 7.82 -5.69 -9.07
N LEU A 21 8.33 -6.74 -9.71
CA LEU A 21 7.91 -7.13 -11.06
C LEU A 21 6.43 -7.54 -11.11
N CYS A 22 5.99 -8.35 -10.15
CA CYS A 22 4.56 -8.72 -10.04
C CYS A 22 3.68 -7.48 -9.84
N PHE A 23 4.11 -6.56 -8.96
CA PHE A 23 3.40 -5.31 -8.72
C PHE A 23 3.31 -4.46 -10.00
N ALA A 24 4.41 -4.32 -10.74
CA ALA A 24 4.43 -3.60 -12.00
C ALA A 24 3.49 -4.23 -13.03
N ALA A 25 3.50 -5.55 -13.17
CA ALA A 25 2.62 -6.28 -14.08
C ALA A 25 1.14 -6.07 -13.73
N VAL A 26 0.77 -6.21 -12.45
CA VAL A 26 -0.61 -5.98 -11.98
C VAL A 26 -1.05 -4.55 -12.25
N ASN A 27 -0.21 -3.54 -11.99
CA ASN A 27 -0.55 -2.14 -12.24
C ASN A 27 -0.73 -1.84 -13.73
N SER A 28 0.19 -2.32 -14.57
CA SER A 28 0.09 -2.14 -16.03
C SER A 28 -1.17 -2.81 -16.59
N LEU A 29 -1.50 -4.00 -16.13
CA LEU A 29 -2.71 -4.71 -16.52
C LEU A 29 -3.96 -3.97 -16.03
N SER A 30 -3.98 -3.51 -14.80
CA SER A 30 -5.10 -2.74 -14.23
C SER A 30 -5.34 -1.43 -14.98
N GLN A 31 -4.26 -0.73 -15.36
CA GLN A 31 -4.35 0.48 -16.17
C GLN A 31 -4.92 0.16 -17.57
N TYR A 32 -4.39 -0.88 -18.22
CA TYR A 32 -4.88 -1.29 -19.54
C TYR A 32 -6.37 -1.63 -19.50
N VAL A 33 -6.79 -2.42 -18.53
CA VAL A 33 -8.20 -2.85 -18.37
C VAL A 33 -9.11 -1.66 -18.04
N SER A 34 -8.69 -0.77 -17.15
CA SER A 34 -9.50 0.38 -16.75
C SER A 34 -9.52 1.49 -17.79
N PHE A 35 -8.36 1.88 -18.30
CA PHE A 35 -8.22 3.03 -19.20
C PHE A 35 -8.53 2.67 -20.65
N THR A 36 -8.01 1.53 -21.15
CA THR A 36 -8.14 1.16 -22.58
C THR A 36 -9.44 0.39 -22.85
N LEU A 37 -9.81 -0.55 -21.96
CA LEU A 37 -11.03 -1.35 -22.13
C LEU A 37 -12.27 -0.72 -21.46
N GLY A 38 -12.10 0.38 -20.71
CA GLY A 38 -13.19 1.13 -20.08
C GLY A 38 -13.90 0.40 -18.94
N LEU A 39 -13.28 -0.63 -18.32
CA LEU A 39 -13.90 -1.30 -17.17
C LEU A 39 -13.89 -0.37 -15.96
N PRO A 40 -15.00 -0.29 -15.20
CA PRO A 40 -15.05 0.48 -13.96
C PRO A 40 -13.97 0.04 -12.96
N SER A 41 -13.26 0.98 -12.36
CA SER A 41 -12.20 0.71 -11.38
C SER A 41 -12.66 -0.15 -10.20
N THR A 42 -13.94 -0.03 -9.81
CA THR A 42 -14.56 -0.89 -8.78
C THR A 42 -14.64 -2.36 -9.19
N GLN A 43 -14.92 -2.64 -10.47
CA GLN A 43 -14.90 -4.01 -10.97
C GLN A 43 -13.48 -4.58 -11.02
N VAL A 44 -12.51 -3.76 -11.44
CA VAL A 44 -11.10 -4.15 -11.43
C VAL A 44 -10.64 -4.47 -10.01
N ALA A 45 -10.98 -3.61 -9.03
CA ALA A 45 -10.71 -3.87 -7.62
C ALA A 45 -11.32 -5.19 -7.14
N PHE A 46 -12.59 -5.41 -7.43
CA PHE A 46 -13.30 -6.63 -7.04
C PHE A 46 -12.61 -7.89 -7.58
N HIS A 47 -12.30 -7.92 -8.88
CA HIS A 47 -11.64 -9.08 -9.48
C HIS A 47 -10.23 -9.29 -8.93
N GLN A 48 -9.48 -8.21 -8.69
CA GLN A 48 -8.14 -8.28 -8.10
C GLN A 48 -8.18 -8.92 -6.70
N TYR A 49 -9.11 -8.51 -5.84
CA TYR A 49 -9.27 -9.12 -4.52
C TYR A 49 -9.82 -10.53 -4.58
N LEU A 50 -10.73 -10.82 -5.51
CA LEU A 50 -11.27 -12.16 -5.70
C LEU A 50 -10.17 -13.15 -6.12
N ILE A 51 -9.33 -12.77 -7.08
CA ILE A 51 -8.20 -13.60 -7.52
C ILE A 51 -7.22 -13.81 -6.37
N ALA A 52 -6.88 -12.74 -5.63
CA ALA A 52 -6.01 -12.84 -4.47
C ALA A 52 -6.57 -13.79 -3.41
N LEU A 53 -7.88 -13.72 -3.12
CA LEU A 53 -8.55 -14.61 -2.19
C LEU A 53 -8.49 -16.08 -2.65
N VAL A 54 -8.79 -16.34 -3.93
CA VAL A 54 -8.72 -17.70 -4.49
C VAL A 54 -7.31 -18.27 -4.42
N CYS A 55 -6.29 -17.46 -4.72
CA CYS A 55 -4.89 -17.87 -4.61
C CYS A 55 -4.46 -18.13 -3.15
N LEU A 56 -4.99 -17.36 -2.20
CA LEU A 56 -4.65 -17.49 -0.78
C LEU A 56 -5.43 -18.62 -0.08
N LEU A 57 -6.60 -18.98 -0.59
CA LEU A 57 -7.51 -19.94 0.04
C LEU A 57 -6.86 -21.30 0.37
N PRO A 58 -6.07 -21.96 -0.52
CA PRO A 58 -5.43 -23.23 -0.21
C PRO A 58 -4.45 -23.12 0.97
N TRP A 59 -3.77 -22.01 1.10
CA TRP A 59 -2.86 -21.74 2.20
C TRP A 59 -3.62 -21.52 3.51
N LEU A 60 -4.68 -20.73 3.51
CA LEU A 60 -5.56 -20.47 4.65
C LEU A 60 -6.21 -21.77 5.19
N VAL A 61 -6.70 -22.63 4.30
CA VAL A 61 -7.30 -23.92 4.68
C VAL A 61 -6.27 -24.83 5.36
N ARG A 62 -5.03 -24.86 4.86
CA ARG A 62 -3.95 -25.69 5.44
C ARG A 62 -3.49 -25.21 6.82
N HIS A 63 -3.53 -23.91 7.09
CA HIS A 63 -3.05 -23.32 8.34
C HIS A 63 -4.15 -23.15 9.41
N GLY A 64 -5.40 -23.52 9.08
CA GLY A 64 -6.53 -23.46 10.01
C GLY A 64 -7.24 -22.10 9.98
N LEU A 65 -8.35 -22.04 9.25
CA LEU A 65 -9.20 -20.85 9.12
C LEU A 65 -9.60 -20.26 10.49
N ARG A 66 -9.91 -21.10 11.47
CA ARG A 66 -10.35 -20.64 12.79
C ARG A 66 -9.26 -19.85 13.51
N GLN A 67 -8.00 -20.32 13.45
CA GLN A 67 -6.89 -19.64 14.13
C GLN A 67 -6.54 -18.32 13.46
N SER A 68 -6.64 -18.25 12.12
CA SER A 68 -6.37 -17.03 11.35
C SER A 68 -7.46 -15.96 11.52
N LEU A 69 -8.70 -16.37 11.83
CA LEU A 69 -9.84 -15.45 12.00
C LEU A 69 -10.10 -15.07 13.47
N MET A 70 -9.44 -15.71 14.43
CA MET A 70 -9.59 -15.34 15.84
C MET A 70 -8.77 -14.10 16.17
N THR A 71 -9.46 -13.00 16.42
CA THR A 71 -8.85 -11.72 16.84
C THR A 71 -9.60 -11.14 18.01
N ASN A 72 -8.88 -10.50 18.94
CA ASN A 72 -9.44 -9.71 20.02
C ASN A 72 -9.62 -8.23 19.64
N GLN A 73 -9.17 -7.84 18.43
CA GLN A 73 -9.13 -6.45 17.96
C GLN A 73 -9.94 -6.23 16.67
N LEU A 74 -11.13 -6.82 16.59
CA LEU A 74 -11.98 -6.79 15.38
C LEU A 74 -12.17 -5.37 14.83
N ARG A 75 -12.37 -4.37 15.69
CA ARG A 75 -12.56 -2.97 15.26
C ARG A 75 -11.34 -2.42 14.53
N LEU A 76 -10.14 -2.74 15.00
CA LEU A 76 -8.89 -2.30 14.34
C LEU A 76 -8.67 -3.04 13.03
N HIS A 77 -9.04 -4.33 12.96
CA HIS A 77 -9.00 -5.08 11.70
C HIS A 77 -9.98 -4.50 10.67
N LEU A 78 -11.20 -4.17 11.07
CA LEU A 78 -12.18 -3.54 10.18
C LEU A 78 -11.69 -2.18 9.69
N LEU A 79 -11.12 -1.35 10.58
CA LEU A 79 -10.54 -0.06 10.20
C LEU A 79 -9.38 -0.24 9.23
N ARG A 80 -8.49 -1.22 9.48
CA ARG A 80 -7.38 -1.56 8.61
C ARG A 80 -7.85 -1.97 7.21
N VAL A 81 -8.84 -2.86 7.14
CA VAL A 81 -9.43 -3.29 5.87
C VAL A 81 -10.09 -2.11 5.15
N ALA A 82 -10.83 -1.26 5.86
CA ALA A 82 -11.42 -0.06 5.27
C ALA A 82 -10.37 0.87 4.67
N LEU A 83 -9.26 1.12 5.39
CA LEU A 83 -8.14 1.93 4.87
C LEU A 83 -7.49 1.29 3.64
N ALA A 84 -7.28 -0.04 3.65
CA ALA A 84 -6.70 -0.76 2.53
C ALA A 84 -7.60 -0.69 1.28
N VAL A 85 -8.90 -0.98 1.45
CA VAL A 85 -9.88 -0.95 0.35
C VAL A 85 -10.05 0.45 -0.20
N THR A 86 -10.12 1.47 0.67
CA THR A 86 -10.22 2.86 0.22
C THR A 86 -8.94 3.27 -0.52
N GLY A 87 -7.77 2.91 -0.02
CA GLY A 87 -6.49 3.18 -0.69
C GLY A 87 -6.40 2.57 -2.07
N ILE A 88 -6.77 1.28 -2.22
CA ILE A 88 -6.73 0.62 -3.54
C ILE A 88 -7.77 1.23 -4.50
N GLN A 89 -8.93 1.66 -3.99
CA GLN A 89 -9.94 2.29 -4.83
C GLN A 89 -9.44 3.62 -5.41
N PHE A 90 -8.82 4.48 -4.59
CA PHE A 90 -8.20 5.72 -5.06
C PHE A 90 -7.08 5.45 -6.07
N TRP A 91 -6.26 4.41 -5.83
CA TRP A 91 -5.22 4.00 -6.76
C TRP A 91 -5.79 3.54 -8.11
N LEU A 92 -6.79 2.68 -8.10
CA LEU A 92 -7.41 2.20 -9.34
C LEU A 92 -8.17 3.31 -10.09
N TRP A 93 -8.73 4.29 -9.38
CA TRP A 93 -9.25 5.49 -10.03
C TRP A 93 -8.14 6.29 -10.72
N ALA A 94 -6.98 6.42 -10.07
CA ALA A 94 -5.83 7.09 -10.71
C ALA A 94 -5.37 6.38 -11.98
N LEU A 95 -5.45 5.05 -12.03
CA LEU A 95 -5.12 4.28 -13.25
C LEU A 95 -6.19 4.36 -14.34
N ALA A 96 -7.43 4.72 -13.98
CA ALA A 96 -8.56 4.83 -14.91
C ALA A 96 -8.70 6.23 -15.55
N VAL A 97 -7.94 7.21 -15.08
CA VAL A 97 -7.92 8.59 -15.62
C VAL A 97 -6.60 8.86 -16.34
N PRO A 98 -6.51 9.93 -17.17
CA PRO A 98 -5.31 10.23 -17.99
C PRO A 98 -4.15 10.78 -17.13
N VAL A 99 -3.85 10.14 -15.99
CA VAL A 99 -2.65 10.40 -15.21
C VAL A 99 -1.56 9.43 -15.66
N PRO A 100 -0.38 9.91 -16.07
CA PRO A 100 0.71 9.03 -16.45
C PRO A 100 1.08 8.08 -15.31
N ILE A 101 1.21 6.78 -15.60
CA ILE A 101 1.47 5.76 -14.56
C ILE A 101 2.74 6.04 -13.76
N TRP A 102 3.79 6.57 -14.41
CA TRP A 102 5.04 6.94 -13.75
C TRP A 102 4.84 8.04 -12.70
N GLN A 103 4.00 9.05 -13.03
CA GLN A 103 3.63 10.12 -12.11
C GLN A 103 2.82 9.56 -10.94
N GLY A 104 1.82 8.73 -11.24
CA GLY A 104 1.01 8.06 -10.23
C GLY A 104 1.85 7.24 -9.26
N ILE A 105 2.79 6.41 -9.76
CA ILE A 105 3.68 5.61 -8.92
C ILE A 105 4.61 6.50 -8.08
N ALA A 106 5.18 7.56 -8.66
CA ALA A 106 6.05 8.48 -7.93
C ALA A 106 5.30 9.18 -6.78
N LEU A 107 4.07 9.63 -7.03
CA LEU A 107 3.22 10.22 -6.00
C LEU A 107 2.78 9.19 -4.95
N LEU A 108 2.53 7.94 -5.33
CA LEU A 108 2.23 6.86 -4.39
C LEU A 108 3.39 6.60 -3.43
N MET A 109 4.65 6.81 -3.87
CA MET A 109 5.83 6.71 -3.01
C MET A 109 5.89 7.78 -1.91
N THR A 110 4.93 8.69 -1.82
CA THR A 110 4.76 9.57 -0.65
C THR A 110 4.19 8.82 0.58
N SER A 111 3.68 7.59 0.41
CA SER A 111 3.15 6.79 1.53
C SER A 111 4.12 6.64 2.71
N PRO A 112 5.42 6.34 2.54
CA PRO A 112 6.38 6.32 3.65
C PRO A 112 6.55 7.68 4.34
N LEU A 113 6.35 8.79 3.62
CA LEU A 113 6.44 10.14 4.19
C LEU A 113 5.26 10.37 5.15
N PHE A 114 4.04 10.06 4.71
CA PHE A 114 2.85 10.11 5.56
C PHE A 114 2.95 9.14 6.73
N ALA A 115 3.48 7.93 6.53
CA ALA A 115 3.70 6.97 7.61
C ALA A 115 4.71 7.47 8.64
N THR A 116 5.77 8.19 8.22
CA THR A 116 6.74 8.80 9.13
C THR A 116 6.09 9.90 9.98
N LEU A 117 5.30 10.78 9.36
CA LEU A 117 4.55 11.81 10.10
C LEU A 117 3.52 11.19 11.04
N GLY A 118 2.78 10.19 10.55
CA GLY A 118 1.80 9.47 11.36
C GLY A 118 2.42 8.74 12.55
N SER A 119 3.59 8.12 12.40
CA SER A 119 4.28 7.46 13.51
C SER A 119 4.69 8.47 14.59
N ALA A 120 5.17 9.64 14.20
CA ALA A 120 5.49 10.70 15.15
C ALA A 120 4.27 11.22 15.90
N LEU A 121 3.15 11.44 15.18
CA LEU A 121 1.93 12.05 15.74
C LEU A 121 1.10 11.05 16.58
N PHE A 122 0.86 9.86 16.05
CA PHE A 122 -0.07 8.89 16.66
C PHE A 122 0.63 7.87 17.54
N LEU A 123 1.82 7.40 17.15
CA LEU A 123 2.59 6.43 17.94
C LEU A 123 3.58 7.11 18.88
N LYS A 124 3.71 8.45 18.81
CA LYS A 124 4.66 9.25 19.61
C LYS A 124 6.10 8.75 19.51
N GLU A 125 6.46 8.16 18.36
CA GLU A 125 7.82 7.71 18.10
C GLU A 125 8.76 8.91 17.94
N GLN A 126 9.94 8.80 18.52
CA GLN A 126 10.98 9.81 18.31
C GLN A 126 11.56 9.66 16.90
N VAL A 127 11.26 10.63 16.05
CA VAL A 127 11.78 10.67 14.67
C VAL A 127 13.10 11.43 14.66
N SER A 128 14.16 10.82 14.13
CA SER A 128 15.46 11.46 14.02
C SER A 128 15.42 12.68 13.09
N ARG A 129 16.27 13.69 13.35
CA ARG A 129 16.37 14.89 12.50
C ARG A 129 16.63 14.54 11.03
N ALA A 130 17.50 13.55 10.76
CA ALA A 130 17.76 13.07 9.41
C ALA A 130 16.49 12.54 8.73
N ARG A 131 15.63 11.80 9.44
CA ARG A 131 14.38 11.29 8.92
C ARG A 131 13.37 12.42 8.63
N ILE A 132 13.33 13.46 9.49
CA ILE A 132 12.48 14.64 9.25
C ILE A 132 12.93 15.36 7.98
N LEU A 133 14.23 15.63 7.84
CA LEU A 133 14.79 16.30 6.65
C LEU A 133 14.52 15.48 5.38
N ALA A 134 14.73 14.16 5.41
CA ALA A 134 14.42 13.28 4.29
C ALA A 134 12.92 13.30 3.92
N THR A 135 12.03 13.34 4.92
CA THR A 135 10.59 13.46 4.72
C THR A 135 10.22 14.79 4.05
N LEU A 136 10.78 15.90 4.53
CA LEU A 136 10.56 17.23 3.92
C LEU A 136 11.07 17.27 2.48
N ALA A 137 12.28 16.77 2.21
CA ALA A 137 12.82 16.67 0.86
C ALA A 137 11.92 15.79 -0.05
N GLY A 138 11.41 14.69 0.47
CA GLY A 138 10.44 13.83 -0.25
C GLY A 138 9.15 14.57 -0.60
N PHE A 139 8.58 15.36 0.31
CA PHE A 139 7.40 16.19 0.01
C PHE A 139 7.69 17.26 -1.03
N VAL A 140 8.86 17.91 -0.98
CA VAL A 140 9.26 18.85 -2.04
C VAL A 140 9.33 18.14 -3.39
N GLY A 141 9.95 16.95 -3.45
CA GLY A 141 9.98 16.13 -4.67
C GLY A 141 8.57 15.76 -5.17
N ALA A 142 7.68 15.38 -4.27
CA ALA A 142 6.28 15.08 -4.62
C ALA A 142 5.55 16.31 -5.17
N MET A 143 5.77 17.50 -4.61
CA MET A 143 5.21 18.76 -5.12
C MET A 143 5.74 19.12 -6.51
N LEU A 144 7.03 18.87 -6.78
CA LEU A 144 7.62 19.07 -8.11
C LEU A 144 6.99 18.13 -9.16
N ILE A 145 6.72 16.87 -8.79
CA ILE A 145 6.08 15.89 -9.68
C ILE A 145 4.60 16.21 -9.89
N LEU A 146 3.90 16.60 -8.83
CA LEU A 146 2.49 16.99 -8.88
C LEU A 146 2.28 18.27 -9.70
N ALA A 147 3.26 19.18 -9.63
CA ALA A 147 3.30 20.45 -10.34
C ALA A 147 1.98 21.23 -10.33
N PRO A 148 1.41 21.53 -9.14
CA PRO A 148 0.06 22.12 -9.04
C PRO A 148 -0.06 23.54 -9.58
N TRP A 149 1.05 24.11 -9.99
CA TRP A 149 1.18 25.46 -10.61
C TRP A 149 1.18 25.43 -12.15
N THR A 150 1.02 24.25 -12.77
CA THR A 150 0.98 24.10 -14.23
C THR A 150 -0.44 23.86 -14.72
N ASP A 151 -0.67 24.15 -16.00
CA ASP A 151 -1.97 23.92 -16.66
C ASP A 151 -2.29 22.42 -16.81
N ASP A 152 -1.29 21.54 -16.70
CA ASP A 152 -1.45 20.09 -16.75
C ASP A 152 -1.99 19.51 -15.43
N PHE A 153 -2.02 20.31 -14.35
CA PHE A 153 -2.55 19.86 -13.07
C PHE A 153 -4.06 19.64 -13.14
N THR A 154 -4.48 18.47 -12.70
CA THR A 154 -5.90 18.13 -12.53
C THR A 154 -6.14 17.60 -11.12
N LEU A 155 -7.37 17.70 -10.63
CA LEU A 155 -7.74 17.10 -9.34
C LEU A 155 -7.53 15.59 -9.33
N ALA A 156 -7.57 14.94 -10.50
CA ALA A 156 -7.27 13.52 -10.65
C ALA A 156 -5.81 13.19 -10.27
N SER A 157 -4.88 14.13 -10.44
CA SER A 157 -3.48 13.98 -10.02
C SER A 157 -3.30 13.83 -8.51
N LEU A 158 -4.32 14.16 -7.72
CA LEU A 158 -4.32 13.95 -6.26
C LEU A 158 -4.74 12.53 -5.87
N LEU A 159 -5.32 11.74 -6.74
CA LEU A 159 -5.78 10.39 -6.43
C LEU A 159 -4.66 9.46 -5.93
N PRO A 160 -3.46 9.45 -6.54
CA PRO A 160 -2.34 8.65 -6.02
C PRO A 160 -1.87 9.11 -4.63
N VAL A 161 -1.93 10.42 -4.36
CA VAL A 161 -1.56 11.00 -3.05
C VAL A 161 -2.58 10.58 -1.98
N ALA A 162 -3.88 10.61 -2.31
CA ALA A 162 -4.93 10.09 -1.45
C ALA A 162 -4.73 8.59 -1.15
N ALA A 163 -4.45 7.78 -2.17
CA ALA A 163 -4.13 6.36 -1.98
C ALA A 163 -2.92 6.18 -1.04
N ALA A 164 -1.86 6.97 -1.23
CA ALA A 164 -0.67 6.95 -0.38
C ALA A 164 -0.99 7.26 1.09
N LEU A 165 -1.86 8.22 1.34
CA LEU A 165 -2.30 8.58 2.70
C LEU A 165 -3.06 7.43 3.38
N PHE A 166 -4.01 6.79 2.70
CA PHE A 166 -4.76 5.65 3.23
C PHE A 166 -3.84 4.44 3.49
N TRP A 167 -2.89 4.17 2.60
CA TRP A 167 -1.91 3.10 2.81
C TRP A 167 -0.90 3.40 3.91
N ALA A 168 -0.57 4.66 4.15
CA ALA A 168 0.20 5.05 5.33
C ALA A 168 -0.57 4.75 6.62
N GLY A 169 -1.86 5.11 6.68
CA GLY A 169 -2.73 4.76 7.80
C GLY A 169 -2.85 3.25 8.02
N TYR A 170 -3.05 2.48 6.94
CA TYR A 170 -3.00 1.02 6.98
C TYR A 170 -1.69 0.51 7.59
N SER A 171 -0.53 1.01 7.13
CA SER A 171 0.79 0.59 7.60
C SER A 171 1.00 0.91 9.08
N LEU A 172 0.50 2.04 9.57
CA LEU A 172 0.56 2.40 10.99
C LEU A 172 -0.27 1.45 11.86
N LEU A 173 -1.48 1.06 11.39
CA LEU A 173 -2.31 0.08 12.10
C LEU A 173 -1.67 -1.30 12.12
N VAL A 174 -1.07 -1.75 11.01
CA VAL A 174 -0.32 -3.01 10.96
C VAL A 174 0.82 -3.00 11.98
N ARG A 175 1.59 -1.91 12.07
CA ARG A 175 2.66 -1.77 13.08
C ARG A 175 2.12 -1.81 14.50
N TYR A 176 1.01 -1.12 14.76
CA TYR A 176 0.37 -1.12 16.07
C TYR A 176 -0.12 -2.52 16.48
N GLN A 177 -0.79 -3.22 15.56
CA GLN A 177 -1.32 -4.56 15.80
C GLN A 177 -0.21 -5.62 15.92
N ALA A 178 0.90 -5.49 15.19
CA ALA A 178 2.03 -6.43 15.24
C ALA A 178 2.68 -6.54 16.63
N ALA A 179 2.44 -5.59 17.53
CA ALA A 179 2.90 -5.65 18.90
C ALA A 179 2.06 -6.60 19.77
N SER A 180 0.83 -6.93 19.37
CA SER A 180 -0.16 -7.66 20.19
C SER A 180 -0.78 -8.88 19.50
N GLU A 181 -0.68 -8.99 18.18
CA GLU A 181 -1.27 -10.08 17.41
C GLU A 181 -0.24 -10.86 16.58
N SER A 182 -0.57 -12.11 16.25
CA SER A 182 0.31 -12.95 15.44
C SER A 182 0.31 -12.52 13.97
N SER A 183 1.43 -12.78 13.27
CA SER A 183 1.55 -12.48 11.83
C SER A 183 0.52 -13.23 10.96
N HIS A 184 -0.09 -14.30 11.46
CA HIS A 184 -1.14 -15.05 10.73
C HIS A 184 -2.52 -14.39 10.87
N THR A 185 -2.73 -13.56 11.90
CA THR A 185 -3.99 -12.86 12.16
C THR A 185 -4.01 -11.47 11.50
N ILE A 186 -2.85 -10.85 11.36
CA ILE A 186 -2.65 -9.56 10.67
C ILE A 186 -2.61 -9.75 9.17
#